data_9f0c6072e65c015bb0954e65906100f3
#
_entry.id   9f0c6072e65c015bb0954e65906100f3
#
_cell.length_a   1.000
_cell.length_b   1.000
_cell.length_c   1.000
_cell.angle_alpha   90.00
_cell.angle_beta   90.00
_cell.angle_gamma   90.00
#
_symmetry.space_group_name_H-M   'P 1'
#
loop_
_entity.id
_entity.type
_entity.pdbx_description
1 polymer ?
#
loop_
_entity_poly.entity_id
_entity_poly.type
_entity_poly.pdbx_seq_one_letter_code
_entity_poly.pdbx_strand_id
1 'polypeptide(L)'
;MRALKSAMKRCWSGLNEATRPVNPELVLALSRRWEELPEAARTPAQLLGRRTTGCECTHGVFPRCNLACTPCYHSREANRVSVDGAHTIAEVDRQMAHLRAVRGPGQHAQLIGGEVTLLAPEDHAAALAVMRRHDRKPMSMTHGDFDYEYLEALAVGSDGQRRFDLLRFAGHFDSLMRGRRGRERPTKEADLDSARRSFVAAFERLEAEHGVRHDLAHNMTVTPRNLGQVADVVRSCLDMGFGMLSFQPAARVGNPSRWREDYGAVTIDAVWREIERGVGTRLPWRHLQMGDARCNRSAYGVSAGQRWVPLLDDHEPRDLRARDVFLDRFGGMDFDRSPAVVLGSCMRVLARHPAVAPVAVGWAVRFARRVGLGGLCSRRLRGMTFVVHAFMDADVVQAAWTAQENWVTPDDPEVRAAMERLQACSYAMAHPDDGRVVPACVQHAILDREENRRLLTMLPMAGSNQ
;
A
#
# COMPACT_ATOMS: atom_id res chain seq x y z
N MET A 1 -43.10 21.86 -18.67
CA MET A 1 -43.25 20.53 -18.07
C MET A 1 -42.24 19.51 -18.59
N ARG A 2 -42.07 19.31 -19.92
CA ARG A 2 -41.10 18.32 -20.48
C ARG A 2 -39.65 18.60 -20.08
N ALA A 3 -39.18 19.85 -20.13
CA ALA A 3 -37.80 20.22 -19.76
C ALA A 3 -37.50 19.97 -18.27
N LEU A 4 -38.45 20.27 -17.38
CA LEU A 4 -38.30 19.99 -15.94
C LEU A 4 -38.22 18.48 -15.65
N LYS A 5 -39.09 17.70 -16.28
CA LYS A 5 -39.05 16.22 -16.16
C LYS A 5 -37.71 15.64 -16.67
N SER A 6 -37.18 16.18 -17.78
CA SER A 6 -35.87 15.77 -18.32
C SER A 6 -34.73 16.16 -17.39
N ALA A 7 -34.75 17.35 -16.79
CA ALA A 7 -33.75 17.77 -15.81
C ALA A 7 -33.79 16.91 -14.55
N MET A 8 -34.99 16.66 -14.00
CA MET A 8 -35.17 15.76 -12.85
C MET A 8 -34.69 14.34 -13.15
N LYS A 9 -34.96 13.79 -14.34
CA LYS A 9 -34.48 12.47 -14.73
C LYS A 9 -32.97 12.42 -14.82
N ARG A 10 -32.30 13.47 -15.37
CA ARG A 10 -30.83 13.57 -15.40
C ARG A 10 -30.24 13.66 -13.99
N CYS A 11 -30.81 14.51 -13.14
CA CYS A 11 -30.39 14.66 -11.74
C CYS A 11 -30.52 13.34 -10.98
N TRP A 12 -31.64 12.64 -11.14
CA TRP A 12 -31.87 11.33 -10.53
C TRP A 12 -30.91 10.25 -11.06
N SER A 13 -30.68 10.24 -12.37
CA SER A 13 -29.69 9.33 -12.97
C SER A 13 -28.28 9.60 -12.46
N GLY A 14 -27.88 10.88 -12.37
CA GLY A 14 -26.58 11.28 -11.83
C GLY A 14 -26.42 10.89 -10.36
N LEU A 15 -27.45 11.14 -9.51
CA LEU A 15 -27.43 10.71 -8.12
C LEU A 15 -27.38 9.18 -8.01
N ASN A 16 -28.11 8.49 -8.89
CA ASN A 16 -28.15 7.04 -8.93
C ASN A 16 -26.79 6.45 -9.28
N GLU A 17 -26.08 7.03 -10.21
CA GLU A 17 -24.72 6.62 -10.58
C GLU A 17 -23.71 7.00 -9.48
N ALA A 18 -23.77 8.24 -8.99
CA ALA A 18 -22.88 8.72 -7.95
C ALA A 18 -22.94 7.89 -6.66
N THR A 19 -24.12 7.40 -6.29
CA THR A 19 -24.32 6.59 -5.08
C THR A 19 -24.41 5.08 -5.36
N ARG A 20 -24.03 4.62 -6.55
CA ARG A 20 -23.92 3.18 -6.86
C ARG A 20 -22.93 2.53 -5.87
N PRO A 21 -23.34 1.49 -5.14
CA PRO A 21 -22.49 0.90 -4.10
C PRO A 21 -21.17 0.35 -4.64
N VAL A 22 -21.19 -0.39 -5.74
CA VAL A 22 -20.01 -1.00 -6.35
C VAL A 22 -20.05 -0.84 -7.86
N ASN A 23 -18.91 -0.52 -8.48
CA ASN A 23 -18.78 -0.48 -9.93
C ASN A 23 -18.91 -1.89 -10.52
N PRO A 24 -19.76 -2.13 -11.55
CA PRO A 24 -19.91 -3.45 -12.17
C PRO A 24 -18.60 -4.05 -12.72
N GLU A 25 -17.71 -3.22 -13.29
CA GLU A 25 -16.41 -3.68 -13.77
C GLU A 25 -15.53 -4.20 -12.62
N LEU A 26 -15.60 -3.53 -11.45
CA LEU A 26 -14.91 -3.99 -10.25
C LEU A 26 -15.48 -5.33 -9.75
N VAL A 27 -16.79 -5.54 -9.81
CA VAL A 27 -17.42 -6.82 -9.43
C VAL A 27 -16.84 -7.97 -10.26
N LEU A 28 -16.71 -7.76 -11.58
CA LEU A 28 -16.12 -8.77 -12.48
C LEU A 28 -14.63 -9.02 -12.17
N ALA A 29 -13.88 -7.97 -11.89
CA ALA A 29 -12.47 -8.10 -11.54
C ALA A 29 -12.28 -8.81 -10.20
N LEU A 30 -13.12 -8.52 -9.19
CA LEU A 30 -13.11 -9.20 -7.90
C LEU A 30 -13.42 -10.68 -8.05
N SER A 31 -14.44 -11.05 -8.84
CA SER A 31 -14.80 -12.44 -9.09
C SER A 31 -13.65 -13.20 -9.74
N ARG A 32 -13.04 -12.63 -10.79
CA ARG A 32 -11.86 -13.23 -11.44
C ARG A 32 -10.72 -13.42 -10.44
N ARG A 33 -10.42 -12.38 -9.64
CA ARG A 33 -9.36 -12.48 -8.64
C ARG A 33 -9.61 -13.56 -7.59
N TRP A 34 -10.87 -13.75 -7.19
CA TRP A 34 -11.25 -14.82 -6.27
C TRP A 34 -11.01 -16.21 -6.87
N GLU A 35 -11.33 -16.39 -8.15
CA GLU A 35 -11.12 -17.65 -8.87
C GLU A 35 -9.64 -17.99 -9.08
N GLU A 36 -8.79 -16.97 -9.24
CA GLU A 36 -7.32 -17.12 -9.36
C GLU A 36 -6.64 -17.56 -8.06
N LEU A 37 -7.26 -17.33 -6.90
CA LEU A 37 -6.66 -17.68 -5.63
C LEU A 37 -6.59 -19.20 -5.44
N PRO A 38 -5.49 -19.72 -4.85
CA PRO A 38 -5.46 -21.12 -4.42
C PRO A 38 -6.54 -21.39 -3.37
N GLU A 39 -7.06 -22.60 -3.32
CA GLU A 39 -8.16 -22.99 -2.43
C GLU A 39 -7.86 -22.65 -0.97
N ALA A 40 -6.64 -22.90 -0.51
CA ALA A 40 -6.21 -22.62 0.85
C ALA A 40 -6.28 -21.11 1.22
N ALA A 41 -6.23 -20.21 0.24
CA ALA A 41 -6.35 -18.76 0.45
C ALA A 41 -7.80 -18.26 0.39
N ARG A 42 -8.77 -19.05 -0.11
CA ARG A 42 -10.19 -18.66 -0.23
C ARG A 42 -10.93 -18.80 1.11
N THR A 43 -10.47 -18.11 2.12
CA THR A 43 -11.06 -18.14 3.47
C THR A 43 -12.14 -17.07 3.65
N PRO A 44 -13.03 -17.19 4.68
CA PRO A 44 -13.96 -16.12 5.02
C PRO A 44 -13.30 -14.80 5.37
N ALA A 45 -12.03 -14.82 5.79
CA ALA A 45 -11.24 -13.64 6.13
C ALA A 45 -10.60 -12.94 4.92
N GLN A 46 -10.59 -13.56 3.74
CA GLN A 46 -9.85 -13.07 2.58
C GLN A 46 -10.44 -11.78 2.01
N LEU A 47 -9.59 -10.78 1.80
CA LEU A 47 -9.93 -9.51 1.18
C LEU A 47 -9.75 -9.52 -0.34
N LEU A 48 -8.78 -10.31 -0.86
CA LEU A 48 -8.58 -10.44 -2.30
C LEU A 48 -9.79 -11.13 -2.94
N GLY A 49 -10.28 -10.54 -4.02
CA GLY A 49 -11.47 -11.03 -4.72
C GLY A 49 -12.79 -10.68 -4.04
N ARG A 50 -12.78 -10.07 -2.84
CA ARG A 50 -14.00 -9.64 -2.13
C ARG A 50 -14.02 -8.15 -1.82
N ARG A 51 -12.87 -7.56 -1.49
CA ARG A 51 -12.71 -6.13 -1.18
C ARG A 51 -11.84 -5.41 -2.19
N THR A 52 -10.81 -6.08 -2.68
CA THR A 52 -9.80 -5.54 -3.59
C THR A 52 -9.25 -6.66 -4.47
N THR A 53 -8.69 -6.31 -5.60
CA THR A 53 -7.91 -7.27 -6.42
C THR A 53 -6.43 -7.32 -5.99
N GLY A 54 -6.01 -6.44 -5.10
CA GLY A 54 -4.66 -6.31 -4.56
C GLY A 54 -4.16 -4.88 -4.62
N CYS A 55 -2.93 -4.66 -4.16
CA CYS A 55 -2.17 -3.44 -4.42
C CYS A 55 -1.36 -3.61 -5.70
N GLU A 56 -1.11 -2.53 -6.39
CA GLU A 56 -0.34 -2.48 -7.63
C GLU A 56 0.90 -1.63 -7.43
N CYS A 57 1.95 -1.90 -8.18
CA CYS A 57 3.20 -1.14 -8.11
C CYS A 57 3.74 -0.88 -9.51
N THR A 58 4.46 0.22 -9.67
CA THR A 58 5.27 0.49 -10.86
C THR A 58 6.61 -0.23 -10.77
N HIS A 59 7.22 -0.48 -11.92
CA HIS A 59 8.60 -0.96 -12.07
C HIS A 59 9.22 -0.28 -13.30
N GLY A 60 10.52 -0.46 -13.53
CA GLY A 60 11.17 0.02 -14.75
C GLY A 60 11.17 1.53 -14.98
N VAL A 61 10.81 2.33 -13.98
CA VAL A 61 10.80 3.80 -14.09
C VAL A 61 12.21 4.37 -13.96
N PHE A 62 12.88 4.13 -12.86
CA PHE A 62 14.31 4.32 -12.63
C PHE A 62 14.71 3.72 -11.27
N PRO A 63 15.91 3.10 -11.17
CA PRO A 63 16.39 2.52 -9.92
C PRO A 63 17.26 3.48 -9.08
N ARG A 64 17.51 4.71 -9.53
CA ARG A 64 18.41 5.67 -8.88
C ARG A 64 17.86 6.15 -7.55
N CYS A 65 18.73 6.20 -6.54
CA CYS A 65 18.45 6.74 -5.22
C CYS A 65 19.67 7.52 -4.70
N ASN A 66 19.43 8.59 -3.95
CA ASN A 66 20.47 9.40 -3.30
C ASN A 66 20.82 8.89 -1.90
N LEU A 67 20.14 7.84 -1.39
CA LEU A 67 20.54 7.15 -0.16
C LEU A 67 21.18 5.79 -0.46
N ALA A 68 21.92 5.27 0.51
CA ALA A 68 22.47 3.91 0.48
C ALA A 68 21.88 3.09 1.63
N CYS A 69 21.05 2.11 1.29
CA CYS A 69 20.44 1.21 2.26
C CYS A 69 21.09 -0.17 2.21
N THR A 70 21.08 -0.87 3.34
CA THR A 70 21.49 -2.29 3.42
C THR A 70 20.55 -3.00 4.40
N PRO A 71 19.58 -3.80 3.91
CA PRO A 71 19.39 -4.25 2.52
C PRO A 71 18.75 -3.19 1.60
N CYS A 72 18.89 -3.41 0.29
CA CYS A 72 18.16 -2.74 -0.77
C CYS A 72 18.11 -3.70 -1.97
N TYR A 73 16.97 -3.83 -2.65
CA TYR A 73 16.86 -4.69 -3.83
C TYR A 73 17.53 -4.10 -5.08
N HIS A 74 17.71 -2.77 -5.15
CA HIS A 74 18.51 -2.17 -6.22
C HIS A 74 20.02 -2.34 -6.01
N SER A 75 20.75 -2.50 -7.10
CA SER A 75 22.22 -2.54 -7.07
C SER A 75 22.81 -1.13 -6.97
N ARG A 76 24.11 -1.03 -6.59
CA ARG A 76 24.83 0.26 -6.63
C ARG A 76 24.97 0.79 -8.05
N GLU A 77 25.03 -0.08 -9.05
CA GLU A 77 25.11 0.28 -10.46
C GLU A 77 23.82 0.95 -10.95
N ALA A 78 22.69 0.67 -10.30
CA ALA A 78 21.43 1.32 -10.55
C ALA A 78 21.51 2.85 -10.42
N ASN A 79 22.43 3.37 -9.61
CA ASN A 79 22.64 4.82 -9.47
C ASN A 79 23.30 5.48 -10.71
N ARG A 80 23.70 4.71 -11.72
CA ARG A 80 24.19 5.21 -13.02
C ARG A 80 23.07 5.46 -14.02
N VAL A 81 21.84 5.10 -13.70
CA VAL A 81 20.66 5.40 -14.52
C VAL A 81 20.25 6.84 -14.25
N SER A 82 20.00 7.62 -15.29
CA SER A 82 19.42 8.97 -15.16
C SER A 82 17.97 8.89 -14.74
N VAL A 83 17.50 9.95 -14.07
CA VAL A 83 16.08 10.14 -13.77
C VAL A 83 15.48 10.90 -14.94
N ASP A 84 14.52 10.29 -15.63
CA ASP A 84 13.86 10.85 -16.80
C ASP A 84 12.35 10.90 -16.57
N GLY A 85 11.79 12.11 -16.52
CA GLY A 85 10.37 12.32 -16.27
C GLY A 85 9.49 11.82 -17.39
N ALA A 86 9.90 12.04 -18.65
CA ALA A 86 9.12 11.62 -19.82
C ALA A 86 9.03 10.09 -19.92
N HIS A 87 10.16 9.40 -19.72
CA HIS A 87 10.19 7.94 -19.64
C HIS A 87 9.30 7.43 -18.48
N THR A 88 9.45 8.02 -17.30
CA THR A 88 8.66 7.63 -16.12
C THR A 88 7.17 7.75 -16.38
N ILE A 89 6.71 8.89 -16.93
CA ILE A 89 5.29 9.13 -17.23
C ILE A 89 4.77 8.12 -18.25
N ALA A 90 5.54 7.84 -19.31
CA ALA A 90 5.17 6.88 -20.34
C ALA A 90 5.06 5.44 -19.81
N GLU A 91 6.02 5.00 -18.98
CA GLU A 91 5.99 3.67 -18.36
C GLU A 91 4.82 3.53 -17.39
N VAL A 92 4.59 4.53 -16.55
CA VAL A 92 3.43 4.55 -15.63
C VAL A 92 2.13 4.47 -16.43
N ASP A 93 2.00 5.18 -17.54
CA ASP A 93 0.79 5.17 -18.40
C ASP A 93 0.51 3.77 -18.95
N ARG A 94 1.52 3.13 -19.54
CA ARG A 94 1.41 1.77 -20.10
C ARG A 94 1.01 0.74 -19.03
N GLN A 95 1.71 0.76 -17.90
CA GLN A 95 1.50 -0.20 -16.80
C GLN A 95 0.11 -0.01 -16.18
N MET A 96 -0.30 1.21 -15.89
CA MET A 96 -1.60 1.49 -15.27
C MET A 96 -2.77 1.22 -16.23
N ALA A 97 -2.61 1.45 -17.53
CA ALA A 97 -3.59 1.07 -18.54
C ALA A 97 -3.83 -0.46 -18.53
N HIS A 98 -2.74 -1.24 -18.53
CA HIS A 98 -2.82 -2.70 -18.47
C HIS A 98 -3.47 -3.18 -17.17
N LEU A 99 -3.03 -2.68 -16.02
CA LEU A 99 -3.62 -3.00 -14.71
C LEU A 99 -5.10 -2.63 -14.64
N ARG A 100 -5.49 -1.48 -15.22
CA ARG A 100 -6.90 -1.07 -15.29
C ARG A 100 -7.75 -2.09 -16.06
N ALA A 101 -7.24 -2.60 -17.16
CA ALA A 101 -7.93 -3.60 -17.98
C ALA A 101 -8.07 -4.95 -17.27
N VAL A 102 -7.03 -5.41 -16.57
CA VAL A 102 -6.98 -6.74 -15.93
C VAL A 102 -7.60 -6.73 -14.53
N ARG A 103 -7.28 -5.73 -13.71
CA ARG A 103 -7.61 -5.66 -12.28
C ARG A 103 -8.84 -4.79 -11.96
N GLY A 104 -9.45 -4.16 -12.96
CA GLY A 104 -10.61 -3.28 -12.80
C GLY A 104 -10.28 -1.93 -12.16
N PRO A 105 -11.29 -1.06 -11.90
CA PRO A 105 -11.11 0.27 -11.35
C PRO A 105 -10.85 0.28 -9.85
N GLY A 106 -10.39 1.45 -9.35
CA GLY A 106 -10.42 1.79 -7.93
C GLY A 106 -9.36 1.13 -7.06
N GLN A 107 -8.33 0.50 -7.66
CA GLN A 107 -7.26 -0.16 -6.90
C GLN A 107 -6.19 0.84 -6.45
N HIS A 108 -5.53 0.54 -5.32
CA HIS A 108 -4.35 1.25 -4.86
C HIS A 108 -3.14 0.89 -5.70
N ALA A 109 -2.38 1.90 -6.12
CA ALA A 109 -1.17 1.72 -6.89
C ALA A 109 -0.03 2.56 -6.32
N GLN A 110 1.14 1.94 -6.16
CA GLN A 110 2.33 2.57 -5.60
C GLN A 110 3.24 3.02 -6.74
N LEU A 111 3.59 4.31 -6.75
CA LEU A 111 4.69 4.81 -7.57
C LEU A 111 5.99 4.49 -6.85
N ILE A 112 6.71 3.51 -7.39
CA ILE A 112 7.98 3.01 -6.84
C ILE A 112 9.07 3.19 -7.90
N GLY A 113 10.22 3.67 -7.46
CA GLY A 113 11.47 3.72 -8.19
C GLY A 113 12.63 3.54 -7.23
N GLY A 114 13.81 4.07 -7.54
CA GLY A 114 14.88 4.21 -6.55
C GLY A 114 14.46 5.20 -5.45
N GLU A 115 14.30 6.48 -5.85
CA GLU A 115 13.68 7.53 -5.03
C GLU A 115 12.84 8.45 -5.91
N VAL A 116 11.53 8.43 -5.73
CA VAL A 116 10.60 9.17 -6.60
C VAL A 116 10.70 10.69 -6.50
N THR A 117 11.22 11.21 -5.38
CA THR A 117 11.45 12.66 -5.20
C THR A 117 12.71 13.17 -5.90
N LEU A 118 13.39 12.34 -6.67
CA LEU A 118 14.41 12.76 -7.64
C LEU A 118 13.81 13.22 -8.98
N LEU A 119 12.54 12.91 -9.25
CA LEU A 119 11.80 13.54 -10.35
C LEU A 119 11.63 15.03 -10.09
N ALA A 120 11.53 15.82 -11.16
CA ALA A 120 11.01 17.17 -11.02
C ALA A 120 9.59 17.12 -10.43
N PRO A 121 9.18 18.09 -9.57
CA PRO A 121 7.85 18.07 -8.97
C PRO A 121 6.71 17.96 -9.99
N GLU A 122 6.86 18.60 -11.15
CA GLU A 122 5.90 18.57 -12.26
C GLU A 122 5.77 17.20 -12.88
N ASP A 123 6.90 16.51 -13.11
CA ASP A 123 6.92 15.15 -13.66
C ASP A 123 6.35 14.13 -12.69
N HIS A 124 6.67 14.29 -11.40
CA HIS A 124 6.08 13.47 -10.33
C HIS A 124 4.56 13.69 -10.28
N ALA A 125 4.10 14.94 -10.32
CA ALA A 125 2.67 15.26 -10.35
C ALA A 125 1.98 14.67 -11.60
N ALA A 126 2.63 14.75 -12.77
CA ALA A 126 2.12 14.17 -14.01
C ALA A 126 1.99 12.65 -13.91
N ALA A 127 2.98 11.94 -13.33
CA ALA A 127 2.91 10.51 -13.11
C ALA A 127 1.73 10.12 -12.20
N LEU A 128 1.52 10.85 -11.09
CA LEU A 128 0.35 10.63 -10.22
C LEU A 128 -0.98 10.92 -10.92
N ALA A 129 -1.03 11.95 -11.77
CA ALA A 129 -2.21 12.28 -12.57
C ALA A 129 -2.53 11.18 -13.59
N VAL A 130 -1.52 10.61 -14.22
CA VAL A 130 -1.64 9.45 -15.13
C VAL A 130 -2.23 8.25 -14.39
N MET A 131 -1.73 7.90 -13.21
CA MET A 131 -2.28 6.81 -12.40
C MET A 131 -3.78 7.04 -12.10
N ARG A 132 -4.18 8.27 -11.75
CA ARG A 132 -5.58 8.63 -11.52
C ARG A 132 -6.44 8.53 -12.77
N ARG A 133 -5.90 8.90 -13.95
CA ARG A 133 -6.59 8.78 -15.24
C ARG A 133 -6.98 7.32 -15.53
N HIS A 134 -6.20 6.36 -15.04
CA HIS A 134 -6.49 4.93 -15.09
C HIS A 134 -7.26 4.42 -13.86
N ASP A 135 -8.00 5.28 -13.15
CA ASP A 135 -8.76 4.94 -11.95
C ASP A 135 -7.91 4.30 -10.83
N ARG A 136 -6.63 4.66 -10.71
CA ARG A 136 -5.79 4.23 -9.60
C ARG A 136 -5.83 5.24 -8.47
N LYS A 137 -5.59 4.75 -7.25
CA LYS A 137 -5.39 5.55 -6.05
C LYS A 137 -3.88 5.58 -5.77
N PRO A 138 -3.14 6.58 -6.31
CA PRO A 138 -1.70 6.59 -6.25
C PRO A 138 -1.18 6.82 -4.84
N MET A 139 -0.06 6.16 -4.49
CA MET A 139 0.75 6.40 -3.31
C MET A 139 2.21 6.47 -3.72
N SER A 140 2.91 7.54 -3.37
CA SER A 140 4.35 7.68 -3.64
C SER A 140 5.16 7.00 -2.55
N MET A 141 6.11 6.15 -2.95
CA MET A 141 7.06 5.49 -2.05
C MET A 141 8.35 6.29 -2.01
N THR A 142 8.75 6.78 -0.83
CA THR A 142 9.89 7.68 -0.69
C THR A 142 10.67 7.38 0.59
N HIS A 143 11.95 7.75 0.62
CA HIS A 143 12.70 7.79 1.88
C HIS A 143 12.37 9.04 2.74
N GLY A 144 11.56 9.97 2.23
CA GLY A 144 11.08 11.14 2.97
C GLY A 144 12.14 12.22 3.27
N ASP A 145 13.24 12.28 2.50
CA ASP A 145 14.30 13.28 2.64
C ASP A 145 14.23 14.31 1.51
N PHE A 146 13.15 15.07 1.48
CA PHE A 146 12.87 16.15 0.54
C PHE A 146 12.41 17.40 1.29
N ASP A 147 12.51 18.57 0.64
CA ASP A 147 12.14 19.85 1.22
C ASP A 147 10.65 20.15 1.02
N TYR A 148 10.08 21.05 1.86
CA TYR A 148 8.69 21.45 1.76
C TYR A 148 8.35 22.06 0.40
N GLU A 149 9.28 22.84 -0.16
CA GLU A 149 9.16 23.47 -1.48
C GLU A 149 8.93 22.46 -2.60
N TYR A 150 9.57 21.29 -2.51
CA TYR A 150 9.31 20.18 -3.42
C TYR A 150 7.86 19.68 -3.31
N LEU A 151 7.39 19.47 -2.07
CA LEU A 151 6.05 18.97 -1.81
C LEU A 151 4.98 19.98 -2.26
N GLU A 152 5.22 21.27 -2.00
CA GLU A 152 4.34 22.36 -2.43
C GLU A 152 4.27 22.44 -3.96
N ALA A 153 5.41 22.46 -4.66
CA ALA A 153 5.48 22.48 -6.12
C ALA A 153 4.83 21.24 -6.77
N LEU A 154 4.90 20.07 -6.13
CA LEU A 154 4.19 18.88 -6.56
C LEU A 154 2.67 19.03 -6.43
N ALA A 155 2.21 19.60 -5.32
CA ALA A 155 0.80 19.65 -4.95
C ALA A 155 0.05 20.82 -5.59
N VAL A 156 0.75 21.94 -5.86
CA VAL A 156 0.19 23.21 -6.32
C VAL A 156 0.82 23.57 -7.67
N GLY A 157 0.01 23.99 -8.62
CA GLY A 157 0.47 24.47 -9.93
C GLY A 157 1.10 25.86 -9.84
N SER A 158 1.84 26.24 -10.87
CA SER A 158 2.39 27.60 -11.03
C SER A 158 1.32 28.71 -11.07
N ASP A 159 0.05 28.31 -11.32
CA ASP A 159 -1.13 29.16 -11.28
C ASP A 159 -1.71 29.31 -9.84
N GLY A 160 -1.10 28.71 -8.84
CA GLY A 160 -1.55 28.68 -7.45
C GLY A 160 -2.73 27.72 -7.20
N GLN A 161 -3.19 26.97 -8.21
CA GLN A 161 -4.27 26.01 -8.05
C GLN A 161 -3.74 24.67 -7.54
N ARG A 162 -4.43 24.07 -6.57
CA ARG A 162 -4.10 22.71 -6.12
C ARG A 162 -4.35 21.69 -7.24
N ARG A 163 -3.36 20.83 -7.48
CA ARG A 163 -3.44 19.73 -8.47
C ARG A 163 -4.16 18.51 -7.91
N PHE A 164 -4.21 18.36 -6.58
CA PHE A 164 -4.72 17.18 -5.89
C PHE A 164 -5.55 17.57 -4.66
N ASP A 165 -6.67 16.89 -4.43
CA ASP A 165 -7.46 17.01 -3.19
C ASP A 165 -6.89 16.14 -2.06
N LEU A 166 -6.14 15.10 -2.42
CA LEU A 166 -5.56 14.12 -1.51
C LEU A 166 -4.26 13.59 -2.09
N LEU A 167 -3.19 13.65 -1.32
CA LEU A 167 -1.91 13.00 -1.58
C LEU A 167 -1.69 11.83 -0.63
N ARG A 168 -1.17 10.71 -1.15
CA ARG A 168 -0.77 9.55 -0.36
C ARG A 168 0.72 9.32 -0.51
N PHE A 169 1.41 9.21 0.62
CA PHE A 169 2.84 8.96 0.66
C PHE A 169 3.17 7.89 1.70
N ALA A 170 4.14 7.05 1.37
CA ALA A 170 4.72 6.11 2.30
C ALA A 170 6.20 6.46 2.50
N GLY A 171 6.52 6.97 3.67
CA GLY A 171 7.89 7.30 4.06
C GLY A 171 8.63 6.08 4.61
N HIS A 172 9.82 5.80 4.10
CA HIS A 172 10.67 4.72 4.60
C HIS A 172 11.68 5.26 5.60
N PHE A 173 11.63 4.77 6.84
CA PHE A 173 12.47 5.22 7.94
C PHE A 173 12.98 4.02 8.74
N ASP A 174 14.25 3.67 8.53
CA ASP A 174 14.97 2.74 9.38
C ASP A 174 16.45 3.14 9.53
N SER A 175 17.09 2.65 10.58
CA SER A 175 18.49 2.93 10.90
C SER A 175 19.50 2.28 9.94
N LEU A 176 19.01 1.51 8.95
CA LEU A 176 19.83 0.85 7.92
C LEU A 176 20.10 1.78 6.73
N MET A 177 19.37 2.89 6.64
CA MET A 177 19.51 3.90 5.60
C MET A 177 20.65 4.87 5.92
N ARG A 178 21.42 5.23 4.89
CA ARG A 178 22.58 6.11 5.01
C ARG A 178 22.51 7.25 4.00
N GLY A 179 22.98 8.43 4.38
CA GLY A 179 23.13 9.57 3.48
C GLY A 179 21.99 10.61 3.55
N ARG A 180 21.15 10.58 4.60
CA ARG A 180 20.16 11.64 4.83
C ARG A 180 20.83 12.99 4.99
N ARG A 181 20.30 14.00 4.31
CA ARG A 181 20.83 15.37 4.35
C ARG A 181 20.81 15.94 5.77
N GLY A 182 21.91 16.62 6.15
CA GLY A 182 22.02 17.31 7.42
C GLY A 182 21.91 16.44 8.68
N ARG A 183 22.07 15.12 8.56
CA ARG A 183 21.94 14.18 9.69
C ARG A 183 23.13 13.25 9.77
N GLU A 184 23.59 13.00 10.98
CA GLU A 184 24.51 11.92 11.27
C GLU A 184 23.84 10.55 10.99
N ARG A 185 24.67 9.54 10.78
CA ARG A 185 24.18 8.17 10.59
C ARG A 185 23.43 7.72 11.84
N PRO A 186 22.15 7.32 11.72
CA PRO A 186 21.40 6.83 12.87
C PRO A 186 22.03 5.53 13.41
N THR A 187 22.12 5.45 14.71
CA THR A 187 22.62 4.27 15.44
C THR A 187 21.47 3.40 15.96
N LYS A 188 20.32 4.01 16.19
CA LYS A 188 19.08 3.40 16.66
C LYS A 188 17.88 4.03 15.95
N GLU A 189 16.74 3.33 15.99
CA GLU A 189 15.53 3.78 15.33
C GLU A 189 14.97 5.11 15.88
N ALA A 190 15.11 5.36 17.17
CA ALA A 190 14.68 6.62 17.79
C ALA A 190 15.40 7.87 17.25
N ASP A 191 16.62 7.74 16.72
CA ASP A 191 17.35 8.84 16.11
C ASP A 191 16.62 9.41 14.87
N LEU A 192 15.70 8.64 14.29
CA LEU A 192 14.88 9.02 13.13
C LEU A 192 13.55 9.69 13.51
N ASP A 193 13.20 9.79 14.79
CA ASP A 193 11.91 10.36 15.19
C ASP A 193 11.74 11.82 14.77
N SER A 194 12.83 12.60 14.75
CA SER A 194 12.80 13.96 14.21
C SER A 194 12.52 13.97 12.70
N ALA A 195 13.06 13.01 11.92
CA ALA A 195 12.77 12.89 10.48
C ALA A 195 11.32 12.49 10.23
N ARG A 196 10.80 11.52 10.99
CA ARG A 196 9.40 11.09 10.94
C ARG A 196 8.45 12.26 11.22
N ARG A 197 8.72 13.05 12.27
CA ARG A 197 7.91 14.24 12.61
C ARG A 197 8.01 15.33 11.55
N SER A 198 9.20 15.62 11.03
CA SER A 198 9.38 16.60 9.96
C SER A 198 8.62 16.20 8.68
N PHE A 199 8.63 14.91 8.33
CA PHE A 199 7.87 14.38 7.21
C PHE A 199 6.36 14.62 7.39
N VAL A 200 5.79 14.26 8.54
CA VAL A 200 4.36 14.48 8.81
C VAL A 200 4.04 15.98 8.82
N ALA A 201 4.86 16.79 9.50
CA ALA A 201 4.64 18.24 9.61
C ALA A 201 4.63 18.95 8.25
N ALA A 202 5.41 18.48 7.26
CA ALA A 202 5.38 19.02 5.91
C ALA A 202 4.00 18.82 5.25
N PHE A 203 3.37 17.68 5.43
CA PHE A 203 2.03 17.41 4.89
C PHE A 203 0.92 18.12 5.68
N GLU A 204 1.04 18.23 7.00
CA GLU A 204 0.12 19.02 7.83
C GLU A 204 0.16 20.50 7.43
N ARG A 205 1.35 21.03 7.15
CA ARG A 205 1.55 22.38 6.63
C ARG A 205 0.88 22.56 5.26
N LEU A 206 1.08 21.60 4.33
CA LEU A 206 0.46 21.61 3.01
C LEU A 206 -1.08 21.61 3.10
N GLU A 207 -1.65 20.83 4.02
CA GLU A 207 -3.09 20.82 4.24
C GLU A 207 -3.60 22.14 4.81
N ALA A 208 -2.88 22.74 5.76
CA ALA A 208 -3.23 24.03 6.36
C ALA A 208 -3.15 25.19 5.37
N GLU A 209 -2.11 25.23 4.51
CA GLU A 209 -1.86 26.33 3.58
C GLU A 209 -2.69 26.21 2.28
N HIS A 210 -2.86 24.98 1.75
CA HIS A 210 -3.45 24.75 0.43
C HIS A 210 -4.69 23.86 0.43
N GLY A 211 -5.10 23.31 1.57
CA GLY A 211 -6.26 22.43 1.69
C GLY A 211 -6.08 21.06 1.01
N VAL A 212 -4.84 20.65 0.75
CA VAL A 212 -4.51 19.34 0.18
C VAL A 212 -4.43 18.32 1.32
N ARG A 213 -5.43 17.46 1.43
CA ARG A 213 -5.46 16.39 2.44
C ARG A 213 -4.34 15.38 2.19
N HIS A 214 -3.96 14.68 3.23
CA HIS A 214 -2.91 13.66 3.14
C HIS A 214 -3.30 12.34 3.83
N ASP A 215 -2.67 11.26 3.37
CA ASP A 215 -2.75 9.93 3.96
C ASP A 215 -1.33 9.34 3.95
N LEU A 216 -0.75 9.16 5.14
CA LEU A 216 0.67 8.86 5.30
C LEU A 216 0.87 7.46 5.87
N ALA A 217 1.78 6.73 5.26
CA ALA A 217 2.27 5.45 5.76
C ALA A 217 3.74 5.57 6.19
N HIS A 218 4.11 4.81 7.20
CA HIS A 218 5.49 4.58 7.62
C HIS A 218 5.91 3.17 7.23
N ASN A 219 7.04 3.03 6.55
CA ASN A 219 7.66 1.75 6.24
C ASN A 219 8.99 1.60 6.99
N MET A 220 9.31 0.36 7.39
CA MET A 220 10.55 0.01 8.06
C MET A 220 11.01 -1.38 7.64
N THR A 221 12.24 -1.51 7.15
CA THR A 221 12.89 -2.81 6.99
C THR A 221 13.39 -3.32 8.34
N VAL A 222 13.04 -4.56 8.67
CA VAL A 222 13.40 -5.19 9.94
C VAL A 222 14.45 -6.26 9.73
N THR A 223 15.58 -6.11 10.40
CA THR A 223 16.70 -7.06 10.46
C THR A 223 16.96 -7.46 11.92
N PRO A 224 17.81 -8.44 12.21
CA PRO A 224 18.19 -8.75 13.60
C PRO A 224 18.71 -7.55 14.39
N ARG A 225 19.26 -6.53 13.71
CA ARG A 225 19.84 -5.34 14.36
C ARG A 225 18.80 -4.40 14.96
N ASN A 226 17.62 -4.29 14.35
CA ASN A 226 16.59 -3.34 14.76
C ASN A 226 15.27 -3.99 15.17
N LEU A 227 15.15 -5.33 15.10
CA LEU A 227 13.95 -6.06 15.53
C LEU A 227 13.50 -5.64 16.94
N GLY A 228 14.42 -5.62 17.91
CA GLY A 228 14.11 -5.25 19.28
C GLY A 228 13.65 -3.80 19.48
N GLN A 229 13.78 -2.94 18.46
CA GLN A 229 13.38 -1.53 18.48
C GLN A 229 12.02 -1.27 17.82
N VAL A 230 11.41 -2.27 17.17
CA VAL A 230 10.11 -2.14 16.50
C VAL A 230 9.02 -1.65 17.45
N ALA A 231 9.00 -2.16 18.69
CA ALA A 231 8.04 -1.72 19.70
C ALA A 231 8.16 -0.23 20.06
N ASP A 232 9.39 0.32 20.09
CA ASP A 232 9.64 1.74 20.35
C ASP A 232 9.19 2.59 19.18
N VAL A 233 9.47 2.16 17.95
CA VAL A 233 8.98 2.82 16.73
C VAL A 233 7.45 2.86 16.70
N VAL A 234 6.78 1.76 17.04
CA VAL A 234 5.32 1.71 17.11
C VAL A 234 4.80 2.73 18.11
N ARG A 235 5.31 2.74 19.36
CA ARG A 235 4.90 3.70 20.38
C ARG A 235 5.11 5.14 19.95
N SER A 236 6.26 5.44 19.37
CA SER A 236 6.59 6.79 18.89
C SER A 236 5.67 7.26 17.77
N CYS A 237 5.32 6.36 16.82
CA CYS A 237 4.52 6.70 15.64
C CYS A 237 3.01 6.71 15.86
N LEU A 238 2.48 6.10 16.92
CA LEU A 238 1.03 6.02 17.18
C LEU A 238 0.31 7.37 17.18
N ASP A 239 0.98 8.43 17.58
CA ASP A 239 0.43 9.79 17.68
C ASP A 239 1.10 10.80 16.72
N MET A 240 1.97 10.34 15.82
CA MET A 240 2.70 11.23 14.91
C MET A 240 1.89 11.70 13.70
N GLY A 241 0.81 11.01 13.31
CA GLY A 241 0.03 11.38 12.13
C GLY A 241 0.00 10.33 11.03
N PHE A 242 0.72 9.22 11.14
CA PHE A 242 0.62 8.12 10.20
C PHE A 242 -0.72 7.38 10.32
N GLY A 243 -1.29 6.98 9.18
CA GLY A 243 -2.48 6.11 9.11
C GLY A 243 -2.13 4.62 8.96
N MET A 244 -0.88 4.32 8.63
CA MET A 244 -0.38 2.94 8.51
C MET A 244 1.07 2.83 8.96
N LEU A 245 1.38 1.78 9.72
CA LEU A 245 2.75 1.38 10.02
C LEU A 245 3.00 0.00 9.40
N SER A 246 3.96 -0.06 8.49
CA SER A 246 4.30 -1.25 7.73
C SER A 246 5.74 -1.68 8.01
N PHE A 247 5.93 -2.95 8.28
CA PHE A 247 7.22 -3.54 8.65
C PHE A 247 7.54 -4.68 7.70
N GLN A 248 8.76 -4.70 7.16
CA GLN A 248 9.22 -5.70 6.22
C GLN A 248 10.39 -6.48 6.82
N PRO A 249 10.18 -7.72 7.28
CA PRO A 249 11.29 -8.63 7.53
C PRO A 249 12.22 -8.67 6.32
N ALA A 250 13.51 -8.46 6.52
CA ALA A 250 14.48 -8.50 5.44
C ALA A 250 14.53 -9.90 4.81
N ALA A 251 14.60 -9.95 3.48
CA ALA A 251 14.75 -11.16 2.71
C ALA A 251 15.91 -11.01 1.72
N ARG A 252 16.43 -12.13 1.22
CA ARG A 252 17.50 -12.17 0.23
C ARG A 252 16.94 -11.96 -1.17
N VAL A 253 16.61 -10.69 -1.48
CA VAL A 253 16.09 -10.25 -2.78
C VAL A 253 17.04 -9.23 -3.43
N GLY A 254 16.98 -9.08 -4.73
CA GLY A 254 17.79 -8.14 -5.50
C GLY A 254 19.26 -8.55 -5.58
N ASN A 255 20.19 -7.63 -5.29
CA ASN A 255 21.63 -7.87 -5.47
C ASN A 255 22.23 -8.69 -4.32
N PRO A 256 22.82 -9.88 -4.60
CA PRO A 256 23.41 -10.75 -3.59
C PRO A 256 24.52 -10.09 -2.73
N SER A 257 25.24 -9.10 -3.29
CA SER A 257 26.29 -8.38 -2.54
C SER A 257 25.75 -7.57 -1.34
N ARG A 258 24.45 -7.40 -1.25
CA ARG A 258 23.75 -6.72 -0.14
C ARG A 258 23.05 -7.67 0.82
N TRP A 259 23.09 -8.97 0.57
CA TRP A 259 22.47 -9.96 1.43
C TRP A 259 23.31 -10.23 2.68
N ARG A 260 22.63 -10.67 3.74
CA ARG A 260 23.23 -11.12 4.98
C ARG A 260 22.61 -12.47 5.36
N GLU A 261 23.43 -13.37 5.88
CA GLU A 261 23.00 -14.73 6.24
C GLU A 261 22.00 -14.76 7.40
N ASP A 262 22.08 -13.75 8.29
CA ASP A 262 21.27 -13.66 9.50
C ASP A 262 19.81 -13.20 9.25
N TYR A 263 19.41 -12.84 8.01
CA TYR A 263 18.05 -12.36 7.72
C TYR A 263 16.96 -13.38 8.06
N GLY A 264 17.20 -14.67 7.88
CA GLY A 264 16.27 -15.73 8.25
C GLY A 264 15.89 -15.79 9.73
N ALA A 265 16.64 -15.12 10.61
CA ALA A 265 16.34 -15.02 12.03
C ALA A 265 15.13 -14.08 12.32
N VAL A 266 14.72 -13.23 11.36
CA VAL A 266 13.60 -12.30 11.51
C VAL A 266 12.35 -12.86 10.83
N THR A 267 11.51 -13.50 11.61
CA THR A 267 10.24 -14.04 11.12
C THR A 267 9.10 -13.04 11.23
N ILE A 268 8.04 -13.24 10.44
CA ILE A 268 6.81 -12.44 10.52
C ILE A 268 6.21 -12.48 11.94
N ASP A 269 6.31 -13.63 12.62
CA ASP A 269 5.83 -13.79 14.01
C ASP A 269 6.65 -12.96 15.00
N ALA A 270 7.97 -12.90 14.81
CA ALA A 270 8.84 -12.10 15.67
C ALA A 270 8.52 -10.60 15.54
N VAL A 271 8.39 -10.11 14.32
CA VAL A 271 8.02 -8.70 14.06
C VAL A 271 6.62 -8.40 14.59
N TRP A 272 5.67 -9.31 14.40
CA TRP A 272 4.29 -9.11 14.88
C TRP A 272 4.22 -8.99 16.39
N ARG A 273 4.95 -9.84 17.15
CA ARG A 273 5.05 -9.73 18.62
C ARG A 273 5.62 -8.40 19.07
N GLU A 274 6.62 -7.87 18.37
CA GLU A 274 7.17 -6.56 18.69
C GLU A 274 6.16 -5.43 18.44
N ILE A 275 5.35 -5.51 17.39
CA ILE A 275 4.27 -4.54 17.13
C ILE A 275 3.25 -4.62 18.28
N GLU A 276 2.79 -5.81 18.67
CA GLU A 276 1.86 -6.01 19.79
C GLU A 276 2.42 -5.45 21.10
N ARG A 277 3.71 -5.65 21.34
CA ARG A 277 4.41 -5.07 22.51
C ARG A 277 4.42 -3.53 22.46
N GLY A 278 4.59 -2.95 21.27
CA GLY A 278 4.56 -1.51 21.06
C GLY A 278 3.17 -0.91 21.27
N VAL A 279 2.13 -1.57 20.77
CA VAL A 279 0.72 -1.16 20.92
C VAL A 279 0.21 -1.41 22.35
N GLY A 280 0.81 -2.36 23.07
CA GLY A 280 0.38 -2.77 24.41
C GLY A 280 -0.86 -3.66 24.44
N THR A 281 -1.27 -4.20 23.29
CA THR A 281 -2.40 -5.14 23.19
C THR A 281 -2.19 -6.10 22.01
N ARG A 282 -2.89 -7.24 22.07
CA ARG A 282 -2.93 -8.19 20.96
C ARG A 282 -3.61 -7.56 19.74
N LEU A 283 -3.06 -7.80 18.57
CA LEU A 283 -3.57 -7.31 17.29
C LEU A 283 -4.30 -8.44 16.55
N PRO A 284 -5.62 -8.31 16.35
CA PRO A 284 -6.39 -9.32 15.65
C PRO A 284 -6.13 -9.24 14.13
N TRP A 285 -5.34 -10.15 13.57
CA TRP A 285 -4.99 -10.17 12.15
C TRP A 285 -5.69 -11.27 11.34
N ARG A 286 -6.22 -12.30 12.03
CA ARG A 286 -6.69 -13.53 11.36
C ARG A 286 -8.02 -13.39 10.65
N HIS A 287 -8.80 -12.37 10.93
CA HIS A 287 -10.16 -12.21 10.40
C HIS A 287 -10.29 -11.21 9.24
N LEU A 288 -9.22 -10.52 8.88
CA LEU A 288 -9.11 -9.72 7.65
C LEU A 288 -7.72 -9.96 7.06
N GLN A 289 -7.64 -10.83 6.06
CA GLN A 289 -6.38 -11.23 5.43
C GLN A 289 -6.31 -10.69 4.01
N MET A 290 -5.15 -10.20 3.62
CA MET A 290 -4.89 -9.73 2.27
C MET A 290 -3.83 -10.62 1.61
N GLY A 291 -4.29 -11.66 0.91
CA GLY A 291 -3.42 -12.67 0.34
C GLY A 291 -3.04 -13.76 1.34
N ASP A 292 -1.84 -14.30 1.19
CA ASP A 292 -1.32 -15.37 2.06
C ASP A 292 -0.81 -14.82 3.39
N ALA A 293 -1.24 -15.41 4.49
CA ALA A 293 -0.87 -14.99 5.85
C ALA A 293 0.62 -15.23 6.19
N ARG A 294 1.31 -16.06 5.40
CA ARG A 294 2.77 -16.25 5.47
C ARG A 294 3.53 -15.08 4.87
N CYS A 295 2.87 -14.26 4.02
CA CYS A 295 3.45 -13.07 3.40
C CYS A 295 2.94 -11.78 4.00
N ASN A 296 1.67 -11.72 4.38
CA ASN A 296 1.01 -10.48 4.74
C ASN A 296 0.12 -10.68 5.96
N ARG A 297 0.37 -9.90 7.01
CA ARG A 297 -0.51 -9.76 8.16
C ARG A 297 -0.91 -8.32 8.32
N SER A 298 -2.20 -8.07 8.53
CA SER A 298 -2.73 -6.74 8.73
C SER A 298 -3.72 -6.70 9.88
N ALA A 299 -3.60 -5.68 10.74
CA ALA A 299 -4.59 -5.39 11.76
C ALA A 299 -5.15 -3.99 11.53
N TYR A 300 -6.46 -3.93 11.33
CA TYR A 300 -7.19 -2.70 11.03
C TYR A 300 -7.85 -2.16 12.29
N GLY A 301 -7.65 -0.87 12.55
CA GLY A 301 -8.18 -0.23 13.74
C GLY A 301 -8.22 1.28 13.63
N VAL A 302 -8.42 1.91 14.77
CA VAL A 302 -8.32 3.36 14.95
C VAL A 302 -7.39 3.67 16.10
N SER A 303 -6.63 4.76 15.99
CA SER A 303 -5.89 5.33 17.13
C SER A 303 -6.67 6.52 17.70
N ALA A 304 -6.68 6.62 19.01
CA ALA A 304 -7.18 7.75 19.78
C ALA A 304 -6.05 8.21 20.72
N GLY A 305 -5.16 9.05 20.22
CA GLY A 305 -3.86 9.34 20.83
C GLY A 305 -2.98 8.09 20.85
N GLN A 306 -2.46 7.72 22.00
CA GLN A 306 -1.59 6.54 22.19
C GLN A 306 -2.35 5.20 22.28
N ARG A 307 -3.67 5.23 22.30
CA ARG A 307 -4.48 4.01 22.40
C ARG A 307 -4.97 3.58 21.02
N TRP A 308 -4.69 2.33 20.65
CA TRP A 308 -5.24 1.71 19.45
C TRP A 308 -6.43 0.79 19.78
N VAL A 309 -7.44 0.77 18.91
CA VAL A 309 -8.66 -0.02 19.07
C VAL A 309 -8.95 -0.75 17.76
N PRO A 310 -9.12 -2.08 17.76
CA PRO A 310 -9.41 -2.85 16.54
C PRO A 310 -10.82 -2.55 16.02
N LEU A 311 -10.97 -2.57 14.69
CA LEU A 311 -12.30 -2.50 14.03
C LEU A 311 -13.15 -3.72 14.39
N LEU A 312 -12.52 -4.89 14.52
CA LEU A 312 -13.16 -6.16 14.82
C LEU A 312 -12.43 -6.84 15.98
N ASP A 313 -13.19 -7.48 16.86
CA ASP A 313 -12.67 -8.38 17.88
C ASP A 313 -12.83 -9.83 17.36
N ASP A 314 -11.71 -10.56 17.21
CA ASP A 314 -11.72 -11.95 16.71
C ASP A 314 -12.24 -12.98 17.71
N HIS A 315 -12.45 -12.59 18.96
CA HIS A 315 -13.11 -13.40 20.00
C HIS A 315 -14.62 -13.15 20.11
N GLU A 316 -15.15 -12.11 19.42
CA GLU A 316 -16.57 -11.79 19.42
C GLU A 316 -17.25 -12.34 18.15
N PRO A 317 -18.05 -13.42 18.22
CA PRO A 317 -18.69 -14.03 17.06
C PRO A 317 -19.59 -13.06 16.28
N ARG A 318 -20.16 -12.05 16.96
CA ARG A 318 -20.99 -11.03 16.31
C ARG A 318 -20.16 -10.07 15.46
N ASP A 319 -18.86 -9.85 15.79
CA ASP A 319 -17.96 -9.05 14.97
C ASP A 319 -17.51 -9.85 13.74
N LEU A 320 -17.28 -11.16 13.87
CA LEU A 320 -17.01 -12.03 12.72
C LEU A 320 -18.20 -12.07 11.76
N ARG A 321 -19.43 -12.14 12.29
CA ARG A 321 -20.64 -12.03 11.44
C ARG A 321 -20.75 -10.67 10.77
N ALA A 322 -20.39 -9.58 11.45
CA ALA A 322 -20.36 -8.24 10.85
C ALA A 322 -19.33 -8.14 9.73
N ARG A 323 -18.14 -8.76 9.90
CA ARG A 323 -17.13 -8.90 8.84
C ARG A 323 -17.69 -9.60 7.61
N ASP A 324 -18.35 -10.74 7.79
CA ASP A 324 -18.89 -11.53 6.67
C ASP A 324 -19.93 -10.70 5.90
N VAL A 325 -20.84 -10.07 6.63
CA VAL A 325 -21.83 -9.16 6.03
C VAL A 325 -21.15 -7.99 5.31
N PHE A 326 -20.12 -7.40 5.90
CA PHE A 326 -19.37 -6.31 5.27
C PHE A 326 -18.72 -6.76 3.96
N LEU A 327 -18.02 -7.88 3.96
CA LEU A 327 -17.36 -8.37 2.76
C LEU A 327 -18.36 -8.76 1.66
N ASP A 328 -19.51 -9.35 2.02
CA ASP A 328 -20.52 -9.78 1.06
C ASP A 328 -21.34 -8.62 0.48
N ARG A 329 -21.58 -7.55 1.24
CA ARG A 329 -22.53 -6.50 0.85
C ARG A 329 -21.88 -5.13 0.60
N PHE A 330 -20.74 -4.83 1.24
CA PHE A 330 -20.02 -3.57 1.17
C PHE A 330 -18.59 -3.72 0.63
N GLY A 331 -18.13 -4.95 0.41
CA GLY A 331 -16.72 -5.25 0.14
C GLY A 331 -16.09 -4.44 -0.97
N GLY A 332 -16.73 -4.34 -2.13
CA GLY A 332 -16.23 -3.56 -3.28
C GLY A 332 -16.59 -2.06 -3.25
N MET A 333 -17.23 -1.55 -2.16
CA MET A 333 -17.62 -0.16 -2.09
C MET A 333 -16.40 0.75 -1.88
N ASP A 334 -16.39 1.90 -2.56
CA ASP A 334 -15.34 2.90 -2.43
C ASP A 334 -15.65 3.87 -1.27
N PHE A 335 -14.89 3.75 -0.18
CA PHE A 335 -15.01 4.59 1.01
C PHE A 335 -14.17 5.89 0.96
N ASP A 336 -13.36 6.10 -0.08
CA ASP A 336 -12.56 7.32 -0.26
C ASP A 336 -13.37 8.48 -0.89
N ARG A 337 -14.63 8.21 -1.24
CA ARG A 337 -15.56 9.21 -1.79
C ARG A 337 -16.05 10.17 -0.69
N SER A 338 -16.71 11.24 -1.10
CA SER A 338 -17.29 12.20 -0.14
C SER A 338 -18.26 11.51 0.84
N PRO A 339 -18.33 11.95 2.11
CA PRO A 339 -19.19 11.32 3.12
C PRO A 339 -20.64 11.16 2.71
N ALA A 340 -21.19 12.14 1.98
CA ALA A 340 -22.58 12.10 1.48
C ALA A 340 -22.78 10.95 0.45
N VAL A 341 -21.81 10.75 -0.44
CA VAL A 341 -21.84 9.67 -1.44
C VAL A 341 -21.69 8.31 -0.77
N VAL A 342 -20.78 8.19 0.19
CA VAL A 342 -20.58 6.95 0.97
C VAL A 342 -21.87 6.61 1.72
N LEU A 343 -22.46 7.59 2.41
CA LEU A 343 -23.74 7.40 3.12
C LEU A 343 -24.87 6.97 2.16
N GLY A 344 -25.01 7.63 1.02
CA GLY A 344 -25.99 7.27 0.00
C GLY A 344 -25.79 5.85 -0.52
N SER A 345 -24.54 5.44 -0.74
CA SER A 345 -24.19 4.08 -1.15
C SER A 345 -24.52 3.05 -0.06
N CYS A 346 -24.22 3.35 1.20
CA CYS A 346 -24.59 2.50 2.35
C CYS A 346 -26.11 2.36 2.47
N MET A 347 -26.85 3.47 2.37
CA MET A 347 -28.33 3.44 2.45
C MET A 347 -28.94 2.60 1.34
N ARG A 348 -28.39 2.59 0.15
CA ARG A 348 -28.83 1.71 -0.93
C ARG A 348 -28.60 0.22 -0.64
N VAL A 349 -27.45 -0.13 -0.05
CA VAL A 349 -27.20 -1.49 0.40
C VAL A 349 -28.22 -1.90 1.45
N LEU A 350 -28.45 -1.05 2.45
CA LEU A 350 -29.42 -1.31 3.53
C LEU A 350 -30.85 -1.42 3.02
N ALA A 351 -31.27 -0.55 2.09
CA ALA A 351 -32.61 -0.59 1.50
C ALA A 351 -32.83 -1.88 0.70
N ARG A 352 -31.79 -2.37 0.01
CA ARG A 352 -31.87 -3.64 -0.75
C ARG A 352 -31.76 -4.88 0.15
N HIS A 353 -31.10 -4.75 1.31
CA HIS A 353 -30.83 -5.83 2.24
C HIS A 353 -31.14 -5.41 3.69
N PRO A 354 -32.41 -5.19 4.05
CA PRO A 354 -32.77 -4.63 5.37
C PRO A 354 -32.33 -5.49 6.56
N ALA A 355 -32.18 -6.80 6.36
CA ALA A 355 -31.68 -7.71 7.40
C ALA A 355 -30.20 -7.43 7.81
N VAL A 356 -29.47 -6.64 7.02
CA VAL A 356 -28.10 -6.23 7.34
C VAL A 356 -28.05 -5.12 8.39
N ALA A 357 -29.09 -4.29 8.48
CA ALA A 357 -29.10 -3.12 9.37
C ALA A 357 -28.87 -3.47 10.86
N PRO A 358 -29.52 -4.50 11.46
CA PRO A 358 -29.26 -4.88 12.83
C PRO A 358 -27.80 -5.31 13.10
N VAL A 359 -27.18 -5.99 12.12
CA VAL A 359 -25.79 -6.42 12.23
C VAL A 359 -24.85 -5.21 12.19
N ALA A 360 -25.06 -4.28 11.26
CA ALA A 360 -24.26 -3.06 11.12
C ALA A 360 -24.38 -2.16 12.36
N VAL A 361 -25.60 -1.91 12.83
CA VAL A 361 -25.87 -1.11 14.04
C VAL A 361 -25.25 -1.80 15.28
N GLY A 362 -25.45 -3.10 15.42
CA GLY A 362 -24.87 -3.87 16.53
C GLY A 362 -23.35 -3.80 16.55
N TRP A 363 -22.69 -3.88 15.39
CA TRP A 363 -21.25 -3.69 15.28
C TRP A 363 -20.85 -2.25 15.64
N ALA A 364 -21.54 -1.23 15.10
CA ALA A 364 -21.21 0.15 15.39
C ALA A 364 -21.29 0.48 16.89
N VAL A 365 -22.31 -0.05 17.60
CA VAL A 365 -22.47 0.12 19.05
C VAL A 365 -21.31 -0.57 19.81
N ARG A 366 -20.93 -1.79 19.42
CA ARG A 366 -19.78 -2.49 20.07
C ARG A 366 -18.48 -1.76 19.79
N PHE A 367 -18.25 -1.32 18.57
CA PHE A 367 -17.07 -0.53 18.20
C PHE A 367 -17.01 0.78 18.99
N ALA A 368 -18.11 1.55 19.05
CA ALA A 368 -18.19 2.78 19.82
C ALA A 368 -17.89 2.56 21.31
N ARG A 369 -18.39 1.46 21.92
CA ARG A 369 -18.05 1.08 23.30
C ARG A 369 -16.56 0.77 23.48
N ARG A 370 -15.93 0.08 22.51
CA ARG A 370 -14.47 -0.20 22.54
C ARG A 370 -13.64 1.08 22.46
N VAL A 371 -14.04 2.02 21.59
CA VAL A 371 -13.37 3.32 21.46
C VAL A 371 -13.59 4.16 22.72
N GLY A 372 -14.78 4.11 23.29
CA GLY A 372 -15.21 4.90 24.46
C GLY A 372 -15.52 6.35 24.10
N LEU A 373 -16.29 7.03 24.97
CA LEU A 373 -16.73 8.41 24.72
C LEU A 373 -15.56 9.38 24.54
N GLY A 374 -14.52 9.28 25.36
CA GLY A 374 -13.33 10.11 25.25
C GLY A 374 -12.60 9.93 23.91
N GLY A 375 -12.53 8.69 23.40
CA GLY A 375 -11.95 8.41 22.10
C GLY A 375 -12.79 8.95 20.94
N LEU A 376 -14.11 8.76 20.98
CA LEU A 376 -15.05 9.27 19.94
C LEU A 376 -15.06 10.79 19.84
N CYS A 377 -14.92 11.48 20.97
CA CYS A 377 -14.84 12.95 21.00
C CYS A 377 -13.43 13.49 20.76
N SER A 378 -12.44 12.61 20.62
CA SER A 378 -11.06 13.02 20.39
C SER A 378 -10.86 13.57 18.99
N ARG A 379 -10.26 14.76 18.88
CA ARG A 379 -9.78 15.30 17.58
C ARG A 379 -8.64 14.47 16.97
N ARG A 380 -8.06 13.54 17.75
CA ARG A 380 -6.97 12.65 17.32
C ARG A 380 -7.45 11.25 16.93
N LEU A 381 -8.78 11.06 16.77
CA LEU A 381 -9.32 9.79 16.27
C LEU A 381 -9.01 9.68 14.78
N ARG A 382 -8.19 8.69 14.41
CA ARG A 382 -7.81 8.42 13.01
C ARG A 382 -7.71 6.93 12.73
N GLY A 383 -7.91 6.53 11.47
CA GLY A 383 -7.60 5.17 11.03
C GLY A 383 -6.12 4.86 11.26
N MET A 384 -5.83 3.66 11.78
CA MET A 384 -4.47 3.18 11.99
C MET A 384 -4.40 1.69 11.68
N THR A 385 -3.59 1.34 10.71
CA THR A 385 -3.38 -0.05 10.27
C THR A 385 -1.95 -0.47 10.55
N PHE A 386 -1.77 -1.66 11.13
CA PHE A 386 -0.47 -2.31 11.22
C PHE A 386 -0.35 -3.37 10.15
N VAL A 387 0.78 -3.41 9.47
CA VAL A 387 1.05 -4.36 8.39
C VAL A 387 2.43 -4.97 8.57
N VAL A 388 2.55 -6.27 8.34
CA VAL A 388 3.85 -6.93 8.12
C VAL A 388 3.83 -7.57 6.74
N HIS A 389 4.80 -7.21 5.92
CA HIS A 389 5.06 -7.81 4.63
C HIS A 389 6.35 -8.60 4.64
N ALA A 390 6.28 -9.90 4.33
CA ALA A 390 7.45 -10.76 4.18
C ALA A 390 7.65 -11.14 2.72
N PHE A 391 8.70 -10.62 2.11
CA PHE A 391 9.19 -11.15 0.83
C PHE A 391 9.74 -12.56 1.02
N MET A 392 9.75 -13.34 -0.05
CA MET A 392 10.44 -14.62 -0.10
C MET A 392 11.86 -14.43 -0.62
N ASP A 393 12.78 -15.29 -0.20
CA ASP A 393 14.15 -15.33 -0.71
C ASP A 393 14.18 -15.65 -2.21
N ALA A 394 15.13 -15.06 -2.93
CA ALA A 394 15.15 -15.08 -4.39
C ALA A 394 15.31 -16.49 -5.00
N ASP A 395 16.05 -17.37 -4.33
CA ASP A 395 16.24 -18.77 -4.76
C ASP A 395 14.94 -19.57 -4.73
N VAL A 396 14.16 -19.43 -3.66
CA VAL A 396 12.85 -20.07 -3.51
C VAL A 396 11.85 -19.49 -4.51
N VAL A 397 11.86 -18.17 -4.72
CA VAL A 397 11.01 -17.50 -5.72
C VAL A 397 11.34 -17.98 -7.12
N GLN A 398 12.64 -18.09 -7.47
CA GLN A 398 13.09 -18.57 -8.78
C GLN A 398 12.60 -19.99 -9.05
N ALA A 399 12.75 -20.90 -8.08
CA ALA A 399 12.31 -22.29 -8.20
C ALA A 399 10.78 -22.37 -8.37
N ALA A 400 10.02 -21.66 -7.54
CA ALA A 400 8.56 -21.64 -7.57
C ALA A 400 8.01 -21.03 -8.87
N TRP A 401 8.61 -19.94 -9.34
CA TRP A 401 8.21 -19.28 -10.59
C TRP A 401 8.49 -20.16 -11.81
N THR A 402 9.68 -20.77 -11.87
CA THR A 402 10.03 -21.69 -12.95
C THR A 402 9.09 -22.90 -13.00
N ALA A 403 8.72 -23.46 -11.85
CA ALA A 403 7.75 -24.55 -11.78
C ALA A 403 6.37 -24.12 -12.29
N GLN A 404 5.92 -22.92 -11.91
CA GLN A 404 4.63 -22.36 -12.33
C GLN A 404 4.59 -22.11 -13.85
N GLU A 405 5.64 -21.52 -14.44
CA GLU A 405 5.72 -21.26 -15.87
C GLU A 405 5.74 -22.55 -16.71
N ASN A 406 6.32 -23.61 -16.17
CA ASN A 406 6.38 -24.94 -16.83
C ASN A 406 5.21 -25.86 -16.47
N TRP A 407 4.21 -25.40 -15.71
CA TRP A 407 3.06 -26.17 -15.26
C TRP A 407 3.45 -27.46 -14.50
N VAL A 408 4.56 -27.41 -13.76
CA VAL A 408 5.07 -28.53 -12.96
C VAL A 408 4.65 -28.34 -11.50
N THR A 409 4.11 -29.40 -10.89
CA THR A 409 3.90 -29.42 -9.44
C THR A 409 5.20 -29.85 -8.77
N PRO A 410 5.86 -29.00 -7.96
CA PRO A 410 7.13 -29.34 -7.32
C PRO A 410 6.96 -30.45 -6.28
N ASP A 411 7.92 -31.37 -6.19
CA ASP A 411 7.99 -32.36 -5.11
C ASP A 411 8.41 -31.70 -3.77
N ASP A 412 9.25 -30.69 -3.84
CA ASP A 412 9.70 -29.94 -2.67
C ASP A 412 8.53 -29.15 -2.03
N PRO A 413 8.20 -29.44 -0.76
CA PRO A 413 7.11 -28.76 -0.06
C PRO A 413 7.33 -27.24 0.10
N GLU A 414 8.57 -26.78 0.22
CA GLU A 414 8.90 -25.37 0.35
C GLU A 414 8.63 -24.62 -0.97
N VAL A 415 9.06 -25.18 -2.09
CA VAL A 415 8.81 -24.63 -3.43
C VAL A 415 7.32 -24.61 -3.74
N ARG A 416 6.59 -25.65 -3.37
CA ARG A 416 5.11 -25.71 -3.52
C ARG A 416 4.42 -24.64 -2.68
N ALA A 417 4.82 -24.49 -1.42
CA ALA A 417 4.30 -23.46 -0.55
C ALA A 417 4.61 -22.04 -1.07
N ALA A 418 5.78 -21.84 -1.68
CA ALA A 418 6.13 -20.57 -2.33
C ALA A 418 5.26 -20.30 -3.56
N MET A 419 4.97 -21.31 -4.37
CA MET A 419 4.07 -21.20 -5.54
C MET A 419 2.67 -20.75 -5.14
N GLU A 420 2.08 -21.34 -4.08
CA GLU A 420 0.80 -20.90 -3.52
C GLU A 420 0.85 -19.45 -3.04
N ARG A 421 1.96 -19.04 -2.39
CA ARG A 421 2.18 -17.66 -1.93
C ARG A 421 2.26 -16.69 -3.10
N LEU A 422 2.91 -17.05 -4.22
CA LEU A 422 2.95 -16.24 -5.44
C LEU A 422 1.54 -16.07 -6.04
N GLN A 423 0.74 -17.12 -6.12
CA GLN A 423 -0.63 -17.07 -6.62
C GLN A 423 -1.56 -16.21 -5.74
N ALA A 424 -1.36 -16.26 -4.42
CA ALA A 424 -2.10 -15.45 -3.46
C ALA A 424 -1.45 -14.08 -3.18
N CYS A 425 -0.47 -13.65 -3.98
CA CYS A 425 0.23 -12.40 -3.76
C CYS A 425 -0.74 -11.21 -3.84
N SER A 426 -0.63 -10.31 -2.86
CA SER A 426 -1.43 -9.09 -2.79
C SER A 426 -0.79 -7.90 -3.53
N TYR A 427 0.45 -8.04 -4.00
CA TYR A 427 1.18 -7.02 -4.75
C TYR A 427 1.46 -7.47 -6.18
N ALA A 428 1.08 -6.63 -7.14
CA ALA A 428 1.16 -6.96 -8.55
C ALA A 428 1.83 -5.85 -9.36
N MET A 429 2.63 -6.23 -10.35
CA MET A 429 3.27 -5.35 -11.32
C MET A 429 2.93 -5.79 -12.74
N ALA A 430 2.66 -4.83 -13.61
CA ALA A 430 2.25 -5.11 -14.98
C ALA A 430 3.42 -5.13 -15.95
N HIS A 431 3.45 -6.13 -16.82
CA HIS A 431 4.35 -6.21 -17.97
C HIS A 431 3.53 -6.15 -19.25
N PRO A 432 3.18 -4.93 -19.73
CA PRO A 432 2.29 -4.78 -20.90
C PRO A 432 2.83 -5.38 -22.18
N ASP A 433 4.17 -5.49 -22.35
CA ASP A 433 4.80 -6.01 -23.56
C ASP A 433 4.51 -7.49 -23.79
N ASP A 434 4.36 -8.26 -22.72
CA ASP A 434 4.01 -9.69 -22.77
C ASP A 434 2.63 -10.01 -22.18
N GLY A 435 1.87 -8.97 -21.80
CA GLY A 435 0.51 -9.08 -21.27
C GLY A 435 0.41 -9.69 -19.88
N ARG A 436 1.52 -9.83 -19.15
CA ARG A 436 1.55 -10.47 -17.83
C ARG A 436 1.33 -9.48 -16.69
N VAL A 437 0.84 -10.01 -15.58
CA VAL A 437 0.84 -9.37 -14.26
C VAL A 437 1.59 -10.29 -13.31
N VAL A 438 2.70 -9.83 -12.77
CA VAL A 438 3.58 -10.64 -11.94
C VAL A 438 3.52 -10.23 -10.47
N PRO A 439 3.72 -11.18 -9.53
CA PRO A 439 3.90 -10.86 -8.11
C PRO A 439 5.16 -10.02 -7.86
N ALA A 440 5.12 -9.11 -6.86
CA ALA A 440 6.27 -8.28 -6.51
C ALA A 440 7.52 -9.09 -6.13
N CYS A 441 7.37 -10.27 -5.52
CA CYS A 441 8.51 -11.15 -5.26
C CYS A 441 9.21 -11.60 -6.54
N VAL A 442 8.47 -11.92 -7.60
CA VAL A 442 9.02 -12.30 -8.91
C VAL A 442 9.75 -11.10 -9.55
N GLN A 443 9.13 -9.92 -9.51
CA GLN A 443 9.75 -8.70 -10.02
C GLN A 443 11.11 -8.46 -9.38
N HIS A 444 11.14 -8.39 -8.05
CA HIS A 444 12.36 -7.99 -7.33
C HIS A 444 13.43 -9.11 -7.26
N ALA A 445 13.01 -10.38 -7.26
CA ALA A 445 13.96 -11.50 -7.23
C ALA A 445 14.56 -11.82 -8.60
N ILE A 446 13.79 -11.65 -9.68
CA ILE A 446 14.14 -12.17 -10.99
C ILE A 446 14.27 -11.04 -12.03
N LEU A 447 13.24 -10.22 -12.19
CA LEU A 447 13.08 -9.33 -13.36
C LEU A 447 13.83 -8.00 -13.22
N ASP A 448 13.90 -7.42 -12.03
CA ASP A 448 14.56 -6.11 -11.78
C ASP A 448 16.01 -6.08 -12.28
N ARG A 449 16.72 -7.19 -12.17
CA ARG A 449 18.13 -7.24 -12.56
C ARG A 449 18.35 -7.01 -14.05
N GLU A 450 17.52 -7.62 -14.88
CA GLU A 450 17.57 -7.46 -16.34
C GLU A 450 17.02 -6.10 -16.74
N GLU A 451 15.93 -5.69 -16.13
CA GLU A 451 15.31 -4.40 -16.36
C GLU A 451 16.26 -3.24 -16.04
N ASN A 452 16.97 -3.30 -14.89
CA ASN A 452 17.98 -2.30 -14.54
C ASN A 452 19.14 -2.24 -15.52
N ARG A 453 19.57 -3.38 -16.12
CA ARG A 453 20.57 -3.38 -17.20
C ARG A 453 20.05 -2.69 -18.46
N ARG A 454 18.82 -2.95 -18.85
CA ARG A 454 18.17 -2.27 -19.98
C ARG A 454 18.07 -0.77 -19.73
N LEU A 455 17.68 -0.35 -18.56
CA LEU A 455 17.62 1.07 -18.17
C LEU A 455 18.99 1.74 -18.20
N LEU A 456 20.06 1.06 -17.78
CA LEU A 456 21.43 1.58 -17.89
C LEU A 456 21.83 1.87 -19.33
N THR A 457 21.35 1.08 -20.29
CA THR A 457 21.62 1.29 -21.74
C THR A 457 20.74 2.40 -22.32
N MET A 458 19.48 2.49 -21.90
CA MET A 458 18.52 3.44 -22.43
C MET A 458 18.68 4.85 -21.85
N LEU A 459 19.00 4.94 -20.56
CA LEU A 459 19.04 6.17 -19.78
C LEU A 459 20.38 6.30 -19.02
N PRO A 460 21.54 6.28 -19.72
CA PRO A 460 22.82 6.43 -19.06
C PRO A 460 22.96 7.82 -18.47
N MET A 461 23.61 7.95 -17.30
CA MET A 461 24.01 9.26 -16.81
C MET A 461 25.03 9.89 -17.73
N ALA A 462 24.87 11.17 -18.04
CA ALA A 462 25.88 11.93 -18.77
C ALA A 462 27.23 11.89 -18.00
N GLY A 463 28.30 11.41 -18.64
CA GLY A 463 29.64 11.30 -18.04
C GLY A 463 29.97 9.95 -17.41
N SER A 464 29.15 8.92 -17.49
CA SER A 464 29.44 7.58 -16.94
C SER A 464 30.31 6.68 -17.87
N ASN A 465 30.79 7.22 -18.98
CA ASN A 465 31.71 6.51 -19.89
C ASN A 465 33.17 6.80 -19.52
N GLN A 466 33.61 6.45 -18.32
CA GLN A 466 35.04 6.27 -17.95
C GLN A 466 35.21 5.09 -17.02
#